data_aecde54bd5025323e3354b85c72765a4
#
_entry.id   aecde54bd5025323e3354b85c72765a4
#
_cell.length_a   1.000
_cell.length_b   1.000
_cell.length_c   1.000
_cell.angle_alpha   90.00
_cell.angle_beta   90.00
_cell.angle_gamma   90.00
#
_symmetry.space_group_name_H-M   'P 1'
#
loop_
_entity.id
_entity.type
_entity.pdbx_description
1 polymer ?
#
loop_
_entity_poly.entity_id
_entity_poly.type
_entity_poly.pdbx_seq_one_letter_code
_entity_poly.pdbx_strand_id
1 'polypeptide(L)'
;MRPFVAIDFETANEQRCSACSVGLVKYDEAGQISDRFHSLIRPHPEVDYFSPVNTWIHGLTEDDVADAPQWSEILDEIRAFIGDLPIVAHYMPFDAGVLRGLAEIYDHEPLPNRKLCTYRLARAILPKDKPKRKKLD
;
A
#
# COMPACT_ATOMS: atom_id res chain seq x y z
N MET A 1 -12.25 -15.45 11.76
CA MET A 1 -11.96 -14.02 11.66
C MET A 1 -12.69 -13.41 10.47
N ARG A 2 -12.68 -12.12 10.34
CA ARG A 2 -13.29 -11.47 9.18
C ARG A 2 -12.30 -11.41 8.04
N PRO A 3 -12.76 -11.53 6.80
CA PRO A 3 -11.87 -11.33 5.66
C PRO A 3 -11.39 -9.89 5.57
N PHE A 4 -10.22 -9.71 4.98
CA PHE A 4 -9.62 -8.39 4.81
C PHE A 4 -8.63 -8.41 3.65
N VAL A 5 -8.21 -7.22 3.23
CA VAL A 5 -7.19 -7.06 2.20
C VAL A 5 -5.98 -6.37 2.82
N ALA A 6 -4.83 -7.02 2.72
CA ALA A 6 -3.56 -6.38 3.10
C ALA A 6 -3.06 -5.57 1.92
N ILE A 7 -2.57 -4.36 2.18
CA ILE A 7 -2.03 -3.47 1.15
C ILE A 7 -0.61 -3.06 1.51
N ASP A 8 0.21 -2.92 0.46
CA ASP A 8 1.59 -2.47 0.61
C ASP A 8 1.98 -1.65 -0.60
N PHE A 9 2.40 -0.40 -0.38
CA PHE A 9 2.87 0.50 -1.42
C PHE A 9 4.37 0.70 -1.33
N GLU A 10 4.99 0.88 -2.50
CA GLU A 10 6.32 1.48 -2.60
C GLU A 10 6.19 2.83 -3.29
N THR A 11 6.97 3.81 -2.86
CA THR A 11 6.95 5.15 -3.43
C THR A 11 8.29 5.49 -4.09
N ALA A 12 8.22 6.28 -5.15
CA ALA A 12 9.42 6.67 -5.91
C ALA A 12 10.28 7.68 -5.15
N ASN A 13 9.64 8.53 -4.36
CA ASN A 13 10.32 9.60 -3.64
C ASN A 13 9.59 9.93 -2.35
N GLU A 14 9.97 11.03 -1.71
CA GLU A 14 9.41 11.43 -0.42
C GLU A 14 7.95 11.89 -0.49
N GLN A 15 7.43 12.14 -1.69
CA GLN A 15 6.01 12.48 -1.85
C GLN A 15 5.17 11.21 -1.78
N ARG A 16 4.19 11.19 -0.90
CA ARG A 16 3.37 9.99 -0.70
C ARG A 16 2.55 9.61 -1.92
N CYS A 17 2.19 10.58 -2.75
CA CYS A 17 1.47 10.33 -4.00
C CYS A 17 2.34 9.77 -5.12
N SER A 18 3.64 9.52 -4.86
CA SER A 18 4.56 9.00 -5.87
C SER A 18 4.61 7.47 -5.90
N ALA A 19 3.48 6.82 -5.66
CA ALA A 19 3.43 5.35 -5.66
C ALA A 19 4.03 4.77 -6.94
N CYS A 20 4.93 3.80 -6.79
CA CYS A 20 5.55 3.10 -7.91
C CYS A 20 5.28 1.60 -7.90
N SER A 21 4.68 1.08 -6.83
CA SER A 21 4.14 -0.28 -6.83
C SER A 21 3.06 -0.42 -5.78
N VAL A 22 2.15 -1.35 -6.01
CA VAL A 22 1.12 -1.71 -5.04
C VAL A 22 0.96 -3.22 -5.01
N GLY A 23 0.92 -3.78 -3.81
CA GLY A 23 0.61 -5.19 -3.60
C GLY A 23 -0.64 -5.32 -2.74
N LEU A 24 -1.52 -6.21 -3.12
CA LEU A 24 -2.74 -6.52 -2.39
C LEU A 24 -2.81 -8.03 -2.18
N VAL A 25 -3.18 -8.43 -0.96
CA VAL A 25 -3.39 -9.84 -0.64
C VAL A 25 -4.71 -9.93 0.09
N LYS A 26 -5.63 -10.74 -0.43
CA LYS A 26 -6.93 -10.95 0.19
C LYS A 26 -6.89 -12.19 1.06
N TYR A 27 -7.34 -12.03 2.30
CA TYR A 27 -7.44 -13.13 3.26
C TYR A 27 -8.89 -13.46 3.51
N ASP A 28 -9.19 -14.74 3.59
CA ASP A 28 -10.53 -15.21 3.86
C ASP A 28 -10.80 -15.36 5.37
N GLU A 29 -11.98 -15.85 5.70
CA GLU A 29 -12.42 -16.01 7.10
C GLU A 29 -11.57 -17.00 7.88
N ALA A 30 -10.90 -17.91 7.19
CA ALA A 30 -9.99 -18.88 7.82
C ALA A 30 -8.57 -18.34 7.96
N GLY A 31 -8.32 -17.10 7.54
CA GLY A 31 -6.99 -16.51 7.59
C GLY A 31 -6.09 -16.98 6.47
N GLN A 32 -6.67 -17.57 5.42
CA GLN A 32 -5.89 -18.06 4.29
C GLN A 32 -5.98 -17.10 3.12
N ILE A 33 -4.93 -17.08 2.31
CA ILE A 33 -4.90 -16.21 1.14
C ILE A 33 -5.87 -16.75 0.09
N SER A 34 -6.82 -15.90 -0.30
CA SER A 34 -7.80 -16.25 -1.31
C SER A 34 -7.52 -15.63 -2.67
N ASP A 35 -6.78 -14.52 -2.71
CA ASP A 35 -6.43 -13.86 -3.97
C ASP A 35 -5.28 -12.88 -3.76
N ARG A 36 -4.60 -12.53 -4.85
CA ARG A 36 -3.48 -11.58 -4.85
C ARG A 36 -3.58 -10.67 -6.06
N PHE A 37 -3.12 -9.44 -5.87
CA PHE A 37 -2.98 -8.47 -6.95
C PHE A 37 -1.67 -7.73 -6.76
N HIS A 38 -0.93 -7.53 -7.82
CA HIS A 38 0.29 -6.73 -7.78
C HIS A 38 0.43 -5.96 -9.07
N SER A 39 0.85 -4.71 -8.97
CA SER A 39 1.16 -3.91 -10.14
C SER A 39 2.29 -2.94 -9.84
N LEU A 40 3.22 -2.82 -10.78
CA LEU A 40 4.08 -1.66 -10.84
C LEU A 40 3.22 -0.47 -11.27
N ILE A 41 3.62 0.71 -10.84
CA ILE A 41 2.88 1.94 -11.14
C ILE A 41 3.86 2.96 -11.68
N ARG A 42 3.51 3.59 -12.80
CA ARG A 42 4.24 4.75 -13.27
C ARG A 42 3.72 5.96 -12.49
N PRO A 43 4.57 6.60 -11.67
CA PRO A 43 4.08 7.71 -10.85
C PRO A 43 3.53 8.86 -11.69
N HIS A 44 2.65 9.64 -11.07
CA HIS A 44 2.12 10.85 -11.70
C HIS A 44 3.28 11.75 -12.17
N PRO A 45 3.17 12.36 -13.37
CA PRO A 45 4.27 13.16 -13.93
C PRO A 45 4.80 14.28 -13.03
N GLU A 46 3.99 14.79 -12.11
CA GLU A 46 4.44 15.84 -11.19
C GLU A 46 5.33 15.33 -10.08
N VAL A 47 5.39 14.01 -9.86
CA VAL A 47 6.14 13.39 -8.76
C VAL A 47 6.88 12.14 -9.24
N ASP A 48 7.32 12.11 -10.49
CA ASP A 48 7.85 10.89 -11.11
C ASP A 48 9.35 10.69 -10.96
N TYR A 49 10.04 11.57 -10.25
CA TYR A 49 11.48 11.38 -10.02
C TYR A 49 11.68 10.27 -8.97
N PHE A 50 12.79 9.55 -9.09
CA PHE A 50 13.16 8.50 -8.15
C PHE A 50 14.26 8.98 -7.23
N SER A 51 13.96 9.02 -5.93
CA SER A 51 14.94 9.37 -4.90
C SER A 51 15.93 8.20 -4.72
N PRO A 52 17.24 8.49 -4.61
CA PRO A 52 18.21 7.42 -4.35
C PRO A 52 17.91 6.60 -3.12
N VAL A 53 17.40 7.24 -2.06
CA VAL A 53 17.06 6.53 -0.82
C VAL A 53 15.92 5.54 -1.06
N ASN A 54 14.86 5.98 -1.73
CA ASN A 54 13.73 5.10 -2.02
C ASN A 54 14.15 3.94 -2.91
N THR A 55 14.90 4.21 -3.97
CA THR A 55 15.41 3.19 -4.87
C THR A 55 16.28 2.18 -4.12
N TRP A 56 17.11 2.65 -3.20
CA TRP A 56 17.95 1.77 -2.41
C TRP A 56 17.11 0.82 -1.55
N ILE A 57 15.97 1.31 -1.02
CA ILE A 57 15.10 0.52 -0.16
C ILE A 57 14.35 -0.57 -0.93
N HIS A 58 13.72 -0.24 -2.06
CA HIS A 58 12.86 -1.19 -2.78
C HIS A 58 13.44 -1.71 -4.09
N GLY A 59 14.53 -1.14 -4.56
CA GLY A 59 15.22 -1.61 -5.76
C GLY A 59 14.56 -1.24 -7.09
N LEU A 60 13.47 -0.48 -7.07
CA LEU A 60 12.79 -0.07 -8.30
C LEU A 60 13.40 1.20 -8.85
N THR A 61 13.49 1.28 -10.16
CA THR A 61 14.04 2.44 -10.88
C THR A 61 13.00 2.99 -11.84
N GLU A 62 13.32 4.16 -12.38
CA GLU A 62 12.50 4.80 -13.40
C GLU A 62 12.25 3.89 -14.59
N ASP A 63 13.27 3.13 -15.00
CA ASP A 63 13.15 2.22 -16.13
C ASP A 63 12.17 1.07 -15.84
N ASP A 64 12.14 0.61 -14.59
CA ASP A 64 11.27 -0.49 -14.21
C ASP A 64 9.78 -0.16 -14.37
N VAL A 65 9.43 1.12 -14.22
CA VAL A 65 8.03 1.56 -14.27
C VAL A 65 7.70 2.35 -15.53
N ALA A 66 8.64 2.47 -16.45
CA ALA A 66 8.45 3.31 -17.65
C ALA A 66 7.23 2.90 -18.47
N ASP A 67 6.94 1.60 -18.54
CA ASP A 67 5.81 1.06 -19.28
C ASP A 67 4.66 0.64 -18.39
N ALA A 68 4.73 0.93 -17.09
CA ALA A 68 3.69 0.56 -16.15
C ALA A 68 2.48 1.51 -16.26
N PRO A 69 1.30 1.05 -15.86
CA PRO A 69 0.14 1.93 -15.82
C PRO A 69 0.27 2.95 -14.72
N GLN A 70 -0.41 4.08 -14.87
CA GLN A 70 -0.58 5.02 -13.78
C GLN A 70 -1.69 4.50 -12.86
N TRP A 71 -1.71 5.04 -11.64
CA TRP A 71 -2.71 4.65 -10.63
C TRP A 71 -4.15 4.77 -11.17
N SER A 72 -4.45 5.86 -11.88
CA SER A 72 -5.79 6.07 -12.41
C SER A 72 -6.24 4.98 -13.37
N GLU A 73 -5.30 4.29 -14.02
CA GLU A 73 -5.62 3.24 -14.98
C GLU A 73 -5.94 1.91 -14.30
N ILE A 74 -5.47 1.71 -13.06
CA ILE A 74 -5.72 0.47 -12.32
C ILE A 74 -6.69 0.65 -11.17
N LEU A 75 -7.15 1.87 -10.91
CA LEU A 75 -8.00 2.17 -9.76
C LEU A 75 -9.27 1.35 -9.72
N ASP A 76 -9.96 1.22 -10.85
CA ASP A 76 -11.20 0.44 -10.90
C ASP A 76 -10.97 -1.03 -10.58
N GLU A 77 -9.88 -1.57 -11.06
CA GLU A 77 -9.51 -2.96 -10.77
C GLU A 77 -9.19 -3.13 -9.29
N ILE A 78 -8.51 -2.16 -8.71
CA ILE A 78 -8.20 -2.18 -7.27
C ILE A 78 -9.47 -2.07 -6.45
N ARG A 79 -10.38 -1.19 -6.81
CA ARG A 79 -11.68 -1.07 -6.12
C ARG A 79 -12.45 -2.38 -6.18
N ALA A 80 -12.47 -3.02 -7.34
CA ALA A 80 -13.16 -4.29 -7.51
C ALA A 80 -12.51 -5.40 -6.67
N PHE A 81 -11.18 -5.41 -6.62
CA PHE A 81 -10.45 -6.40 -5.82
C PHE A 81 -10.77 -6.25 -4.32
N ILE A 82 -10.71 -5.04 -3.81
CA ILE A 82 -10.91 -4.78 -2.38
C ILE A 82 -12.38 -4.91 -1.99
N GLY A 83 -13.30 -4.46 -2.86
CA GLY A 83 -14.71 -4.44 -2.53
C GLY A 83 -14.96 -3.59 -1.28
N ASP A 84 -15.75 -4.12 -0.36
CA ASP A 84 -16.08 -3.43 0.90
C ASP A 84 -15.28 -3.94 2.09
N LEU A 85 -14.25 -4.75 1.85
CA LEU A 85 -13.45 -5.32 2.91
C LEU A 85 -12.58 -4.27 3.61
N PRO A 86 -12.27 -4.48 4.89
CA PRO A 86 -11.30 -3.61 5.55
C PRO A 86 -9.91 -3.77 4.94
N ILE A 87 -9.17 -2.70 4.93
CA ILE A 87 -7.80 -2.64 4.41
C ILE A 87 -6.85 -2.65 5.59
N VAL A 88 -5.86 -3.53 5.53
CA VAL A 88 -4.86 -3.69 6.59
C VAL A 88 -3.48 -3.40 6.01
N ALA A 89 -2.65 -2.67 6.75
CA ALA A 89 -1.27 -2.44 6.37
C ALA A 89 -0.38 -2.60 7.58
N HIS A 90 0.89 -2.89 7.35
CA HIS A 90 1.85 -3.05 8.45
C HIS A 90 1.98 -1.75 9.24
N TYR A 91 2.07 -0.62 8.54
CA TYR A 91 2.04 0.71 9.18
C TYR A 91 1.07 1.57 8.39
N MET A 92 -0.19 1.50 8.78
CA MET A 92 -1.29 2.13 8.02
C MET A 92 -1.13 3.64 7.82
N PRO A 93 -0.55 4.43 8.76
CA PRO A 93 -0.37 5.85 8.47
C PRO A 93 0.40 6.14 7.17
N PHE A 94 1.36 5.30 6.81
CA PHE A 94 2.08 5.47 5.54
C PHE A 94 1.16 5.14 4.36
N ASP A 95 0.56 3.95 4.35
CA ASP A 95 -0.25 3.50 3.22
C ASP A 95 -1.53 4.33 3.08
N ALA A 96 -2.14 4.73 4.20
CA ALA A 96 -3.28 5.64 4.16
C ALA A 96 -2.87 6.99 3.57
N GLY A 97 -1.67 7.47 3.89
CA GLY A 97 -1.13 8.70 3.31
C GLY A 97 -0.93 8.60 1.82
N VAL A 98 -0.46 7.44 1.35
CA VAL A 98 -0.31 7.19 -0.10
C VAL A 98 -1.68 7.19 -0.78
N LEU A 99 -2.64 6.46 -0.23
CA LEU A 99 -4.00 6.42 -0.79
C LEU A 99 -4.62 7.81 -0.86
N ARG A 100 -4.46 8.61 0.20
CA ARG A 100 -5.00 9.97 0.23
C ARG A 100 -4.29 10.86 -0.79
N GLY A 101 -2.98 10.77 -0.87
CA GLY A 101 -2.20 11.55 -1.84
C GLY A 101 -2.57 11.21 -3.27
N LEU A 102 -2.80 9.93 -3.56
CA LEU A 102 -3.23 9.51 -4.89
C LEU A 102 -4.62 10.04 -5.22
N ALA A 103 -5.54 9.98 -4.26
CA ALA A 103 -6.88 10.53 -4.46
C ALA A 103 -6.84 12.04 -4.74
N GLU A 104 -5.96 12.76 -4.08
CA GLU A 104 -5.81 14.20 -4.29
C GLU A 104 -5.20 14.52 -5.66
N ILE A 105 -4.08 13.87 -6.00
CA ILE A 105 -3.36 14.23 -7.23
C ILE A 105 -4.11 13.78 -8.50
N TYR A 106 -4.90 12.70 -8.39
CA TYR A 106 -5.71 12.21 -9.51
C TYR A 106 -7.17 12.66 -9.42
N ASP A 107 -7.51 13.44 -8.40
CA ASP A 107 -8.85 14.02 -8.22
C ASP A 107 -9.95 12.96 -8.27
N HIS A 108 -9.87 11.97 -7.41
CA HIS A 108 -10.91 10.96 -7.29
C HIS A 108 -11.32 10.76 -5.82
N GLU A 109 -12.48 10.13 -5.62
CA GLU A 109 -12.96 9.84 -4.27
C GLU A 109 -12.00 8.88 -3.57
N PRO A 110 -11.66 9.11 -2.30
CA PRO A 110 -10.84 8.18 -1.56
C PRO A 110 -11.57 6.86 -1.32
N LEU A 111 -10.81 5.80 -1.10
CA LEU A 111 -11.38 4.50 -0.75
C LEU A 111 -12.02 4.61 0.64
N PRO A 112 -13.33 4.33 0.78
CA PRO A 112 -14.03 4.53 2.06
C PRO A 112 -13.80 3.39 3.05
N ASN A 113 -13.11 2.37 2.65
CA ASN A 113 -12.91 1.16 3.45
C ASN A 113 -12.26 1.48 4.79
N ARG A 114 -12.69 0.74 5.82
CA ARG A 114 -12.06 0.82 7.13
C ARG A 114 -10.59 0.43 7.02
N LYS A 115 -9.70 1.16 7.70
CA LYS A 115 -8.26 0.95 7.62
C LYS A 115 -7.72 0.55 8.98
N LEU A 116 -6.97 -0.53 9.00
CA LEU A 116 -6.41 -1.11 10.21
C LEU A 116 -4.90 -1.26 10.07
N CYS A 117 -4.19 -1.10 11.19
CA CYS A 117 -2.74 -1.16 11.22
C CYS A 117 -2.31 -2.40 11.99
N THR A 118 -1.61 -3.33 11.35
CA THR A 118 -1.16 -4.54 12.02
C THR A 118 -0.17 -4.22 13.14
N TYR A 119 0.66 -3.21 12.95
CA TYR A 119 1.59 -2.76 13.97
C TYR A 119 0.86 -2.33 15.25
N ARG A 120 -0.16 -1.48 15.11
CA ARG A 120 -0.96 -1.03 16.25
C ARG A 120 -1.76 -2.15 16.87
N LEU A 121 -2.31 -3.02 16.03
CA LEU A 121 -3.08 -4.16 16.49
C LEU A 121 -2.20 -5.12 17.29
N ALA A 122 -1.01 -5.40 16.80
CA ALA A 122 -0.06 -6.25 17.51
C ALA A 122 0.29 -5.66 18.88
N ARG A 123 0.51 -4.34 18.95
CA ARG A 123 0.82 -3.68 20.21
C ARG A 123 -0.33 -3.74 21.20
N ALA A 124 -1.55 -3.78 20.71
CA ALA A 124 -2.74 -3.82 21.55
C ALA A 124 -3.03 -5.20 22.12
N ILE A 125 -2.70 -6.27 21.40
CA ILE A 125 -3.09 -7.64 21.76
C ILE A 125 -1.94 -8.52 22.24
N LEU A 126 -0.67 -8.18 21.92
CA LEU A 126 0.46 -8.97 22.37
C LEU A 126 0.85 -8.62 23.81
N PRO A 127 1.44 -9.59 24.55
CA PRO A 127 1.90 -9.31 25.92
C PRO A 127 2.88 -8.15 25.97
N LYS A 128 2.77 -7.34 27.02
CA LYS A 128 3.64 -6.17 27.17
C LYS A 128 5.09 -6.54 27.51
N ASP A 129 5.31 -7.72 28.05
CA ASP A 129 6.64 -8.21 28.39
C ASP A 129 7.32 -8.90 27.21
N LYS A 130 6.71 -8.85 26.06
CA LYS A 130 7.32 -9.39 24.86
C LYS A 130 8.64 -8.68 24.57
N PRO A 131 9.65 -9.43 24.13
CA PRO A 131 10.94 -8.81 23.79
C PRO A 131 10.76 -7.69 22.80
N LYS A 132 11.57 -6.67 22.92
CA LYS A 132 11.55 -5.56 21.99
C LYS A 132 11.66 -6.09 20.57
N ARG A 133 10.73 -5.66 19.74
CA ARG A 133 10.78 -5.96 18.32
C ARG A 133 12.01 -5.30 17.73
N LYS A 134 12.74 -6.05 16.94
CA LYS A 134 13.85 -5.48 16.21
C LYS A 134 13.31 -4.42 15.26
N LYS A 135 14.08 -3.36 15.13
CA LYS A 135 13.75 -2.32 14.18
C LYS A 135 13.74 -2.94 12.80
N LEU A 136 12.63 -2.80 12.11
CA LEU A 136 12.53 -3.21 10.74
C LEU A 136 12.96 -2.05 9.86
N ASP A 137 13.77 -2.37 8.95
CA ASP A 137 14.33 -1.37 8.04
C ASP A 137 13.52 -1.26 6.78
#